data_d32322ccb33094ca12d85c92a64f006f
#
_entry.id   d32322ccb33094ca12d85c92a64f006f
#
_cell.length_a   1.000
_cell.length_b   1.000
_cell.length_c   1.000
_cell.angle_alpha   90.00
_cell.angle_beta   90.00
_cell.angle_gamma   90.00
#
_symmetry.space_group_name_H-M   'P 1'
#
loop_
_entity.id
_entity.type
_entity.pdbx_description
1 polymer ?
#
loop_
_entity_poly.entity_id
_entity_poly.type
_entity_poly.pdbx_seq_one_letter_code
_entity_poly.pdbx_strand_id
1 'polypeptide(L)'
;MDKSKTYCIGNPPYSNTSAITTHNSNLDSEFYLKCMEKGSYVKEIIRSKHFVTKNCLFRKKLFGSGHMKSIVYLPDTTFPTVSGTEFCIAEWDEDHTGLTSITYDNGTVLHQQLNEDSLVKLNNPDFDKEVKNNLADRWIRGKLNLKEIVDGDSPMVKELGKGKTPVVVNVPAGLEETARNRHGVIMANVNGSTATKGLIKVMVKPYEASIAAGIICLLTNSQEESEILRDYLLSEEVTETIKKCVPTRTRSHLLFSKIKDPLV
;
A
#
# COMPACT_ATOMS: atom_id res chain seq x y z
N MET A 1 -6.99 4.16 -38.90
CA MET A 1 -6.10 2.99 -38.79
C MET A 1 -6.90 1.86 -38.20
N ASP A 2 -6.90 0.74 -38.87
CA ASP A 2 -7.55 -0.47 -38.38
C ASP A 2 -6.80 -0.95 -37.14
N LYS A 3 -7.43 -0.87 -35.95
CA LYS A 3 -6.85 -1.33 -34.67
C LYS A 3 -6.77 -2.85 -34.58
N SER A 4 -7.37 -3.55 -35.54
CA SER A 4 -7.71 -4.97 -35.45
C SER A 4 -6.54 -5.95 -35.32
N LYS A 5 -5.28 -5.47 -35.26
CA LYS A 5 -4.08 -6.33 -35.16
C LYS A 5 -2.89 -5.69 -34.43
N THR A 6 -3.11 -4.69 -33.63
CA THR A 6 -1.98 -4.06 -32.88
C THR A 6 -1.85 -4.66 -31.51
N TYR A 7 -0.74 -5.35 -31.27
CA TYR A 7 -0.39 -5.98 -29.99
C TYR A 7 0.70 -5.17 -29.28
N CYS A 8 0.45 -4.77 -28.06
CA CYS A 8 1.44 -4.14 -27.17
C CYS A 8 1.85 -5.16 -26.12
N ILE A 9 3.06 -5.66 -26.19
CA ILE A 9 3.60 -6.63 -25.22
C ILE A 9 4.94 -6.10 -24.71
N GLY A 10 5.10 -6.02 -23.39
CA GLY A 10 6.33 -5.45 -22.85
C GLY A 10 6.49 -5.44 -21.36
N ASN A 11 7.59 -4.85 -20.97
CA ASN A 11 7.96 -4.50 -19.59
C ASN A 11 8.35 -3.02 -19.62
N PRO A 12 7.40 -2.09 -19.40
CA PRO A 12 7.66 -0.66 -19.53
C PRO A 12 8.54 -0.14 -18.39
N PRO A 13 9.18 1.02 -18.57
CA PRO A 13 9.93 1.65 -17.48
C PRO A 13 8.99 2.03 -16.33
N TYR A 14 9.40 1.75 -15.09
CA TYR A 14 8.59 2.01 -13.90
C TYR A 14 8.78 3.42 -13.32
N SER A 15 9.95 4.02 -13.56
CA SER A 15 10.30 5.34 -13.05
C SER A 15 11.18 6.10 -14.03
N ASN A 16 11.08 7.42 -14.03
CA ASN A 16 12.00 8.28 -14.76
C ASN A 16 13.26 8.51 -13.93
N THR A 17 14.40 7.95 -14.36
CA THR A 17 15.68 8.06 -13.66
C THR A 17 16.28 9.47 -13.69
N SER A 18 15.79 10.34 -14.57
CA SER A 18 16.29 11.73 -14.72
C SER A 18 15.66 12.73 -13.76
N ALA A 19 14.59 12.35 -13.05
CA ALA A 19 13.94 13.22 -12.08
C ALA A 19 14.39 12.87 -10.65
N ILE A 20 15.38 13.57 -10.16
CA ILE A 20 15.92 13.46 -8.79
C ILE A 20 14.86 13.73 -7.70
N THR A 21 13.63 14.14 -8.04
CA THR A 21 12.71 14.76 -7.09
C THR A 21 11.32 14.14 -6.97
N THR A 22 10.93 13.11 -7.68
CA THR A 22 9.58 12.56 -7.47
C THR A 22 9.55 11.03 -7.44
N HIS A 23 9.34 10.49 -6.25
CA HIS A 23 8.98 9.09 -5.98
C HIS A 23 7.66 8.63 -6.63
N ASN A 24 7.08 9.40 -7.53
CA ASN A 24 5.74 9.23 -8.07
C ASN A 24 5.65 9.09 -9.59
N SER A 25 6.73 8.73 -10.28
CA SER A 25 6.56 8.42 -11.69
C SER A 25 5.76 7.12 -11.84
N ASN A 26 4.61 7.21 -12.47
CA ASN A 26 3.76 6.08 -12.81
C ASN A 26 3.91 5.75 -14.31
N LEU A 27 5.14 5.70 -14.80
CA LEU A 27 5.41 5.51 -16.22
C LEU A 27 4.83 4.20 -16.75
N ASP A 28 4.90 3.12 -15.98
CA ASP A 28 4.28 1.85 -16.33
C ASP A 28 2.78 2.00 -16.63
N SER A 29 2.04 2.70 -15.79
CA SER A 29 0.62 2.93 -16.02
C SER A 29 0.32 3.87 -17.18
N GLU A 30 1.17 4.87 -17.41
CA GLU A 30 1.05 5.79 -18.55
C GLU A 30 1.32 5.07 -19.89
N PHE A 31 2.35 4.22 -19.92
CA PHE A 31 2.64 3.37 -21.08
C PHE A 31 1.48 2.44 -21.38
N TYR A 32 0.98 1.74 -20.38
CA TYR A 32 -0.14 0.83 -20.54
C TYR A 32 -1.36 1.52 -21.15
N LEU A 33 -1.75 2.69 -20.64
CA LEU A 33 -2.88 3.45 -21.19
C LEU A 33 -2.65 3.88 -22.63
N LYS A 34 -1.42 4.32 -22.98
CA LYS A 34 -1.09 4.64 -24.38
C LYS A 34 -1.16 3.42 -25.29
N CYS A 35 -0.79 2.25 -24.78
CA CYS A 35 -0.93 1.00 -25.52
C CYS A 35 -2.41 0.63 -25.76
N MET A 36 -3.28 0.83 -24.78
CA MET A 36 -4.73 0.66 -24.94
C MET A 36 -5.34 1.61 -25.96
N GLU A 37 -4.83 2.86 -26.05
CA GLU A 37 -5.32 3.84 -27.05
C GLU A 37 -4.94 3.46 -28.49
N LYS A 38 -3.82 2.74 -28.67
CA LYS A 38 -3.24 2.44 -29.99
C LYS A 38 -3.44 1.01 -30.45
N GLY A 39 -3.63 0.08 -29.54
CA GLY A 39 -3.71 -1.35 -29.79
C GLY A 39 -5.06 -1.94 -29.43
N SER A 40 -5.32 -3.14 -29.93
CA SER A 40 -6.48 -3.97 -29.58
C SER A 40 -6.15 -4.98 -28.47
N TYR A 41 -4.86 -5.16 -28.17
CA TYR A 41 -4.38 -6.10 -27.16
C TYR A 41 -3.17 -5.52 -26.44
N VAL A 42 -3.18 -5.58 -25.10
CA VAL A 42 -2.06 -5.12 -24.25
C VAL A 42 -1.74 -6.19 -23.23
N LYS A 43 -0.46 -6.55 -23.14
CA LYS A 43 0.04 -7.46 -22.11
C LYS A 43 1.39 -6.97 -21.60
N GLU A 44 1.39 -6.41 -20.39
CA GLU A 44 2.59 -5.79 -19.83
C GLU A 44 2.81 -6.20 -18.38
N ILE A 45 4.08 -6.14 -17.97
CA ILE A 45 4.46 -6.27 -16.55
C ILE A 45 4.36 -4.88 -15.93
N ILE A 46 3.50 -4.74 -14.93
CA ILE A 46 3.27 -3.49 -14.22
C ILE A 46 3.29 -3.69 -12.70
N ARG A 47 3.39 -2.60 -11.95
CA ARG A 47 3.35 -2.67 -10.49
C ARG A 47 1.93 -2.94 -9.99
N SER A 48 1.77 -3.97 -9.17
CA SER A 48 0.48 -4.39 -8.61
C SER A 48 -0.19 -3.34 -7.72
N LYS A 49 0.58 -2.39 -7.17
CA LYS A 49 0.06 -1.27 -6.34
C LYS A 49 -1.07 -0.50 -7.01
N HIS A 50 -1.10 -0.46 -8.33
CA HIS A 50 -2.15 0.25 -9.08
C HIS A 50 -3.53 -0.35 -8.83
N PHE A 51 -3.62 -1.66 -8.60
CA PHE A 51 -4.90 -2.37 -8.46
C PHE A 51 -5.50 -2.30 -7.06
N VAL A 52 -4.68 -1.98 -6.05
CA VAL A 52 -5.13 -1.87 -4.65
C VAL A 52 -5.34 -0.42 -4.19
N THR A 53 -4.96 0.56 -5.00
CA THR A 53 -5.08 1.98 -4.64
C THR A 53 -6.46 2.51 -4.99
N LYS A 54 -7.26 2.92 -3.99
CA LYS A 54 -8.66 3.36 -4.15
C LYS A 54 -8.83 4.47 -5.20
N ASN A 55 -7.97 5.48 -5.19
CA ASN A 55 -8.07 6.65 -6.08
C ASN A 55 -7.08 6.61 -7.25
N CYS A 56 -6.78 5.43 -7.79
CA CYS A 56 -5.90 5.26 -8.93
C CYS A 56 -6.67 5.44 -10.25
N LEU A 57 -6.43 6.55 -10.95
CA LEU A 57 -7.08 6.84 -12.23
C LEU A 57 -6.78 5.78 -13.30
N PHE A 58 -5.56 5.25 -13.33
CA PHE A 58 -5.18 4.16 -14.22
C PHE A 58 -6.08 2.94 -14.02
N ARG A 59 -6.23 2.47 -12.78
CA ARG A 59 -7.07 1.33 -12.45
C ARG A 59 -8.52 1.56 -12.84
N LYS A 60 -9.06 2.75 -12.53
CA LYS A 60 -10.44 3.11 -12.90
C LYS A 60 -10.67 3.04 -14.41
N LYS A 61 -9.75 3.59 -15.20
CA LYS A 61 -9.82 3.52 -16.67
C LYS A 61 -9.71 2.08 -17.19
N LEU A 62 -8.75 1.32 -16.66
CA LEU A 62 -8.49 -0.05 -17.08
C LEU A 62 -9.68 -0.96 -16.78
N PHE A 63 -10.17 -0.95 -15.55
CA PHE A 63 -11.31 -1.80 -15.15
C PHE A 63 -12.65 -1.29 -15.68
N GLY A 64 -12.82 0.04 -15.77
CA GLY A 64 -14.01 0.65 -16.38
C GLY A 64 -14.16 0.39 -17.87
N SER A 65 -13.08 -0.01 -18.56
CA SER A 65 -13.17 -0.44 -19.96
C SER A 65 -14.00 -1.73 -20.14
N GLY A 66 -14.08 -2.57 -19.11
CA GLY A 66 -14.79 -3.85 -19.16
C GLY A 66 -14.04 -4.97 -19.90
N HIS A 67 -12.83 -4.71 -20.39
CA HIS A 67 -12.07 -5.61 -21.27
C HIS A 67 -10.82 -6.20 -20.62
N MET A 68 -10.72 -6.14 -19.27
CA MET A 68 -9.62 -6.75 -18.54
C MET A 68 -9.72 -8.26 -18.59
N LYS A 69 -8.75 -8.94 -19.24
CA LYS A 69 -8.77 -10.37 -19.47
C LYS A 69 -8.11 -11.15 -18.35
N SER A 70 -6.90 -10.74 -17.95
CA SER A 70 -6.21 -11.43 -16.87
C SER A 70 -5.26 -10.52 -16.07
N ILE A 71 -5.05 -10.89 -14.81
CA ILE A 71 -4.02 -10.37 -13.92
C ILE A 71 -3.28 -11.56 -13.33
N VAL A 72 -1.97 -11.64 -13.54
CA VAL A 72 -1.13 -12.70 -12.97
C VAL A 72 -0.10 -12.07 -12.05
N TYR A 73 -0.22 -12.28 -10.76
CA TYR A 73 0.76 -11.83 -9.77
C TYR A 73 2.06 -12.61 -9.91
N LEU A 74 3.17 -11.91 -9.94
CA LEU A 74 4.49 -12.52 -10.07
C LEU A 74 5.10 -12.76 -8.69
N PRO A 75 5.83 -13.87 -8.50
CA PRO A 75 6.57 -14.11 -7.27
C PRO A 75 7.57 -12.98 -6.97
N ASP A 76 7.76 -12.66 -5.69
CA ASP A 76 8.72 -11.63 -5.23
C ASP A 76 10.16 -11.87 -5.74
N THR A 77 10.48 -13.12 -6.10
CA THR A 77 11.78 -13.53 -6.63
C THR A 77 11.98 -13.21 -8.11
N THR A 78 10.92 -12.79 -8.83
CA THR A 78 10.99 -12.51 -10.28
C THR A 78 11.98 -11.40 -10.61
N PHE A 79 12.07 -10.39 -9.75
CA PHE A 79 13.01 -9.27 -9.91
C PHE A 79 13.86 -9.10 -8.64
N PRO A 80 14.89 -9.91 -8.43
CA PRO A 80 15.64 -9.96 -7.18
C PRO A 80 16.37 -8.66 -6.81
N THR A 81 16.64 -7.81 -7.80
CA THR A 81 17.28 -6.50 -7.58
C THR A 81 16.29 -5.38 -7.24
N VAL A 82 15.00 -5.61 -7.46
CA VAL A 82 13.95 -4.62 -7.18
C VAL A 82 13.29 -4.97 -5.86
N SER A 83 13.77 -4.35 -4.81
CA SER A 83 13.23 -4.61 -3.48
C SER A 83 11.95 -3.79 -3.22
N GLY A 84 10.88 -4.45 -2.75
CA GLY A 84 9.67 -3.83 -2.19
C GLY A 84 8.65 -3.32 -3.16
N THR A 85 8.68 -3.83 -4.35
CA THR A 85 7.63 -3.60 -5.33
C THR A 85 7.17 -4.94 -5.85
N GLU A 86 5.90 -5.22 -5.73
CA GLU A 86 5.28 -6.38 -6.35
C GLU A 86 4.84 -6.05 -7.77
N PHE A 87 4.97 -7.04 -8.62
CA PHE A 87 4.64 -6.93 -10.03
C PHE A 87 3.56 -7.93 -10.41
N CYS A 88 2.85 -7.60 -11.45
CA CYS A 88 1.91 -8.51 -12.09
C CYS A 88 1.98 -8.35 -13.61
N ILE A 89 1.59 -9.38 -14.32
CA ILE A 89 1.28 -9.30 -15.74
C ILE A 89 -0.19 -8.91 -15.84
N ALA A 90 -0.48 -7.78 -16.46
CA ALA A 90 -1.82 -7.31 -16.76
C ALA A 90 -2.11 -7.51 -18.24
N GLU A 91 -3.22 -8.17 -18.56
CA GLU A 91 -3.65 -8.47 -19.93
C GLU A 91 -5.02 -7.87 -20.19
N TRP A 92 -5.06 -6.95 -21.13
CA TRP A 92 -6.26 -6.30 -21.63
C TRP A 92 -6.46 -6.68 -23.11
N ASP A 93 -7.70 -6.97 -23.49
CA ASP A 93 -8.05 -7.41 -24.82
C ASP A 93 -9.39 -6.75 -25.21
N GLU A 94 -9.40 -5.88 -26.22
CA GLU A 94 -10.58 -5.11 -26.65
C GLU A 94 -11.80 -6.00 -26.95
N ASP A 95 -11.55 -7.23 -27.37
CA ASP A 95 -12.61 -8.21 -27.68
C ASP A 95 -13.05 -9.04 -26.47
N HIS A 96 -12.39 -8.91 -25.33
CA HIS A 96 -12.73 -9.67 -24.12
C HIS A 96 -14.01 -9.13 -23.47
N THR A 97 -14.99 -9.99 -23.24
CA THR A 97 -16.29 -9.66 -22.62
C THR A 97 -16.62 -10.52 -21.41
N GLY A 98 -15.68 -11.34 -20.96
CA GLY A 98 -15.89 -12.30 -19.87
C GLY A 98 -15.42 -11.78 -18.49
N LEU A 99 -15.39 -12.69 -17.54
CA LEU A 99 -14.80 -12.44 -16.23
C LEU A 99 -13.27 -12.32 -16.37
N THR A 100 -12.68 -11.41 -15.61
CA THR A 100 -11.23 -11.31 -15.48
C THR A 100 -10.70 -12.49 -14.69
N SER A 101 -9.69 -13.19 -15.24
CA SER A 101 -8.94 -14.21 -14.51
C SER A 101 -7.84 -13.58 -13.68
N ILE A 102 -7.82 -13.83 -12.37
CA ILE A 102 -6.81 -13.31 -11.45
C ILE A 102 -6.04 -14.50 -10.88
N THR A 103 -4.78 -14.62 -11.24
CA THR A 103 -3.89 -15.68 -10.75
C THR A 103 -2.93 -15.09 -9.72
N TYR A 104 -2.92 -15.65 -8.54
CA TYR A 104 -2.06 -15.26 -7.43
C TYR A 104 -0.73 -16.02 -7.44
N ASP A 105 0.27 -15.51 -6.74
CA ASP A 105 1.61 -16.10 -6.64
C ASP A 105 1.62 -17.51 -6.01
N ASN A 106 0.61 -17.84 -5.21
CA ASN A 106 0.38 -19.16 -4.63
C ASN A 106 -0.36 -20.13 -5.57
N GLY A 107 -0.64 -19.73 -6.80
CA GLY A 107 -1.38 -20.54 -7.78
C GLY A 107 -2.90 -20.49 -7.67
N THR A 108 -3.47 -19.76 -6.70
CA THR A 108 -4.93 -19.58 -6.63
C THR A 108 -5.42 -18.76 -7.81
N VAL A 109 -6.51 -19.18 -8.44
CA VAL A 109 -7.15 -18.48 -9.56
C VAL A 109 -8.57 -18.09 -9.16
N LEU A 110 -8.89 -16.80 -9.35
CA LEU A 110 -10.24 -16.27 -9.20
C LEU A 110 -10.75 -15.75 -10.54
N HIS A 111 -12.04 -15.83 -10.78
CA HIS A 111 -12.73 -15.20 -11.90
C HIS A 111 -13.69 -14.16 -11.37
N GLN A 112 -13.50 -12.91 -11.74
CA GLN A 112 -14.26 -11.78 -11.17
C GLN A 112 -14.63 -10.78 -12.26
N GLN A 113 -15.86 -10.25 -12.18
CA GLN A 113 -16.23 -9.06 -12.95
C GLN A 113 -15.59 -7.83 -12.31
N LEU A 114 -14.74 -7.13 -13.06
CA LEU A 114 -14.12 -5.89 -12.64
C LEU A 114 -14.83 -4.68 -13.22
N ASN A 115 -14.94 -3.63 -12.42
CA ASN A 115 -15.44 -2.32 -12.80
C ASN A 115 -14.55 -1.21 -12.18
N GLU A 116 -14.83 0.05 -12.48
CA GLU A 116 -14.01 1.18 -12.04
C GLU A 116 -13.83 1.31 -10.51
N ASP A 117 -14.75 0.76 -9.73
CA ASP A 117 -14.68 0.77 -8.26
C ASP A 117 -14.02 -0.49 -7.68
N SER A 118 -13.85 -1.52 -8.51
CA SER A 118 -13.23 -2.78 -8.08
C SER A 118 -11.80 -2.55 -7.62
N LEU A 119 -11.42 -3.21 -6.54
CA LEU A 119 -10.05 -3.34 -6.08
C LEU A 119 -9.68 -4.81 -6.21
N VAL A 120 -8.59 -5.10 -6.91
CA VAL A 120 -8.05 -6.46 -6.95
C VAL A 120 -7.19 -6.64 -5.73
N LYS A 121 -7.73 -7.35 -4.79
CA LYS A 121 -7.11 -7.62 -3.49
C LYS A 121 -6.37 -8.93 -3.57
N LEU A 122 -5.27 -8.97 -2.87
CA LEU A 122 -4.27 -9.98 -2.98
C LEU A 122 -4.58 -11.22 -2.17
N ASN A 123 -4.26 -12.33 -2.76
CA ASN A 123 -3.99 -13.65 -2.18
C ASN A 123 -5.00 -14.27 -1.22
N ASN A 124 -6.17 -13.67 -0.96
CA ASN A 124 -7.14 -14.32 -0.11
C ASN A 124 -8.58 -13.99 -0.55
N PRO A 125 -9.37 -14.96 -1.04
CA PRO A 125 -10.78 -14.77 -1.33
C PRO A 125 -11.60 -14.37 -0.08
N ASP A 126 -11.13 -14.73 1.13
CA ASP A 126 -11.73 -14.27 2.39
C ASP A 126 -11.39 -12.82 2.72
N PHE A 127 -10.48 -12.19 1.99
CA PHE A 127 -10.08 -10.80 2.20
C PHE A 127 -11.20 -9.80 1.95
N ASP A 128 -12.20 -10.15 1.18
CA ASP A 128 -13.37 -9.31 0.90
C ASP A 128 -14.39 -9.28 2.03
N LYS A 129 -14.29 -10.20 2.99
CA LYS A 129 -15.14 -10.15 4.17
C LYS A 129 -14.80 -8.91 4.98
N GLU A 130 -15.82 -8.07 5.20
CA GLU A 130 -15.70 -6.89 6.04
C GLU A 130 -15.47 -7.34 7.50
N VAL A 131 -14.38 -6.89 8.09
CA VAL A 131 -14.11 -7.09 9.51
C VAL A 131 -14.83 -5.97 10.27
N LYS A 132 -15.88 -6.31 10.99
CA LYS A 132 -16.56 -5.37 11.88
C LYS A 132 -15.60 -4.95 13.01
N ASN A 133 -15.70 -3.71 13.46
CA ASN A 133 -14.84 -3.15 14.50
C ASN A 133 -13.36 -3.37 14.16
N ASN A 134 -12.90 -2.72 13.13
CA ASN A 134 -11.55 -2.86 12.62
C ASN A 134 -10.68 -1.64 12.99
N LEU A 135 -9.36 -1.79 12.84
CA LEU A 135 -8.38 -0.76 13.23
C LEU A 135 -8.33 0.46 12.30
N ALA A 136 -9.03 0.45 11.17
CA ALA A 136 -8.97 1.56 10.22
C ALA A 136 -9.52 2.87 10.80
N ASP A 137 -10.48 2.80 11.72
CA ASP A 137 -11.07 3.99 12.36
C ASP A 137 -10.10 4.70 13.31
N ARG A 138 -9.08 3.97 13.78
CA ARG A 138 -8.02 4.53 14.65
C ARG A 138 -6.86 5.12 13.87
N TRP A 139 -6.81 4.91 12.56
CA TRP A 139 -5.65 5.19 11.72
C TRP A 139 -5.51 6.67 11.37
N ILE A 140 -4.34 7.22 11.63
CA ILE A 140 -3.91 8.53 11.15
C ILE A 140 -2.46 8.48 10.64
N ARG A 141 -2.09 9.42 9.78
CA ARG A 141 -0.77 9.51 9.19
C ARG A 141 -0.19 10.91 9.36
N GLY A 142 1.06 10.99 9.74
CA GLY A 142 1.81 12.24 9.73
C GLY A 142 1.99 12.77 8.31
N LYS A 143 1.96 14.09 8.15
CA LYS A 143 2.04 14.77 6.85
C LYS A 143 3.31 15.58 6.69
N LEU A 144 3.88 16.06 7.79
CA LEU A 144 5.05 16.94 7.76
C LEU A 144 6.32 16.21 7.31
N ASN A 145 6.96 16.72 6.26
CA ASN A 145 8.24 16.19 5.77
C ASN A 145 9.41 16.86 6.50
N LEU A 146 10.19 16.07 7.23
CA LEU A 146 11.29 16.55 8.06
C LEU A 146 12.55 17.00 7.31
N LYS A 147 12.59 16.94 5.99
CA LYS A 147 13.74 17.41 5.22
C LYS A 147 13.96 18.94 5.28
N GLU A 148 12.96 19.67 5.72
CA GLU A 148 12.91 21.16 5.69
C GLU A 148 12.72 21.78 7.08
N ILE A 149 12.94 21.02 8.17
CA ILE A 149 12.60 21.49 9.52
C ILE A 149 13.79 22.16 10.20
N VAL A 150 13.53 23.35 10.71
CA VAL A 150 14.40 24.12 11.60
C VAL A 150 14.13 23.72 13.06
N ASP A 151 15.15 23.75 13.90
CA ASP A 151 15.05 23.45 15.34
C ASP A 151 13.94 24.23 16.05
N GLY A 152 13.31 23.56 17.03
CA GLY A 152 12.22 24.14 17.84
C GLY A 152 12.01 23.36 19.15
N ASP A 153 10.93 23.68 19.86
CA ASP A 153 10.68 23.16 21.21
C ASP A 153 9.57 22.07 21.27
N SER A 154 8.95 21.75 20.13
CA SER A 154 7.85 20.79 20.10
C SER A 154 8.31 19.40 19.69
N PRO A 155 8.12 18.35 20.51
CA PRO A 155 8.58 17.00 20.19
C PRO A 155 7.80 16.37 19.04
N MET A 156 8.51 15.74 18.10
CA MET A 156 7.96 15.00 16.96
C MET A 156 8.71 13.70 16.75
N VAL A 157 7.99 12.60 16.56
CA VAL A 157 8.59 11.33 16.16
C VAL A 157 8.99 11.42 14.68
N LYS A 158 10.30 11.42 14.44
CA LYS A 158 10.90 11.49 13.10
C LYS A 158 10.94 10.13 12.43
N GLU A 159 11.40 9.15 13.16
CA GLU A 159 11.57 7.79 12.67
C GLU A 159 11.51 6.77 13.80
N LEU A 160 11.32 5.52 13.44
CA LEU A 160 11.41 4.42 14.39
C LEU A 160 12.84 3.88 14.36
N GLY A 161 13.60 4.19 15.39
CA GLY A 161 15.00 3.80 15.55
C GLY A 161 15.24 2.29 15.43
N LYS A 162 16.49 1.88 15.42
CA LYS A 162 16.86 0.45 15.39
C LYS A 162 16.51 -0.30 16.68
N GLY A 163 16.31 0.42 17.79
CA GLY A 163 15.90 -0.12 19.09
C GLY A 163 14.39 -0.13 19.33
N LYS A 164 13.98 -0.22 20.58
CA LYS A 164 12.57 -0.21 21.03
C LYS A 164 12.01 1.20 21.27
N THR A 165 12.81 2.25 21.08
CA THR A 165 12.41 3.65 21.31
C THR A 165 12.36 4.41 20.00
N PRO A 166 11.33 5.26 19.80
CA PRO A 166 11.25 6.15 18.64
C PRO A 166 12.32 7.25 18.73
N VAL A 167 12.79 7.70 17.57
CA VAL A 167 13.65 8.89 17.48
C VAL A 167 12.75 10.12 17.48
N VAL A 168 12.90 10.94 18.51
CA VAL A 168 12.16 12.20 18.67
C VAL A 168 13.11 13.35 18.34
N VAL A 169 12.62 14.31 17.58
CA VAL A 169 13.29 15.58 17.29
C VAL A 169 12.37 16.73 17.71
N ASN A 170 12.94 17.88 17.99
CA ASN A 170 12.15 19.07 18.28
C ASN A 170 11.90 19.86 16.99
N VAL A 171 10.70 20.40 16.85
CA VAL A 171 10.27 21.21 15.71
C VAL A 171 9.64 22.51 16.21
N PRO A 172 9.58 23.58 15.40
CA PRO A 172 8.89 24.81 15.78
C PRO A 172 7.44 24.56 16.19
N ALA A 173 6.99 25.23 17.25
CA ALA A 173 5.60 25.18 17.69
C ALA A 173 4.66 25.70 16.59
N GLY A 174 3.49 25.07 16.44
CA GLY A 174 2.50 25.42 15.42
C GLY A 174 2.72 24.79 14.05
N LEU A 175 3.84 24.09 13.82
CA LEU A 175 3.90 23.11 12.74
C LEU A 175 2.95 21.94 13.04
N GLU A 176 2.64 21.16 12.03
CA GLU A 176 1.62 20.12 12.09
C GLU A 176 1.67 19.29 13.38
N GLU A 177 0.55 19.30 14.13
CA GLU A 177 0.41 18.63 15.41
C GLU A 177 -0.29 17.27 15.31
N THR A 178 -0.10 16.55 14.23
CA THR A 178 -0.73 15.24 14.01
C THR A 178 -0.46 14.31 15.18
N ALA A 179 -1.50 13.84 15.87
CA ALA A 179 -1.47 12.97 17.04
C ALA A 179 -0.81 13.55 18.31
N ARG A 180 -0.45 14.82 18.37
CA ARG A 180 0.10 15.44 19.59
C ARG A 180 -0.91 15.35 20.74
N ASN A 181 -0.40 15.14 21.95
CA ASN A 181 -1.19 14.97 23.17
C ASN A 181 -2.30 13.90 23.02
N ARG A 182 -2.01 12.85 22.29
CA ARG A 182 -2.90 11.70 22.11
C ARG A 182 -2.14 10.40 22.32
N HIS A 183 -2.78 9.45 22.98
CA HIS A 183 -2.27 8.09 23.09
C HIS A 183 -2.38 7.36 21.76
N GLY A 184 -1.51 6.38 21.55
CA GLY A 184 -1.56 5.55 20.36
C GLY A 184 -0.32 4.71 20.14
N VAL A 185 -0.42 3.86 19.14
CA VAL A 185 0.64 2.97 18.66
C VAL A 185 1.15 3.47 17.32
N ILE A 186 2.46 3.64 17.22
CA ILE A 186 3.13 4.13 16.01
C ILE A 186 3.90 3.03 15.31
N MET A 187 3.96 3.15 13.99
CA MET A 187 4.74 2.26 13.13
C MET A 187 5.14 2.98 11.84
N ALA A 188 6.17 2.47 11.16
CA ALA A 188 6.56 3.02 9.86
C ALA A 188 5.49 2.75 8.81
N ASN A 189 5.24 3.71 7.93
CA ASN A 189 4.30 3.55 6.82
C ASN A 189 4.81 2.56 5.75
N VAL A 190 6.12 2.32 5.71
CA VAL A 190 6.77 1.42 4.75
C VAL A 190 7.71 0.47 5.48
N ASN A 191 7.67 -0.81 5.15
CA ASN A 191 8.67 -1.78 5.63
C ASN A 191 9.99 -1.61 4.87
N GLY A 192 11.09 -1.58 5.61
CA GLY A 192 12.45 -1.42 5.03
C GLY A 192 13.02 -2.64 4.30
N SER A 193 12.36 -3.80 4.35
CA SER A 193 12.89 -5.05 3.77
C SER A 193 11.75 -5.95 3.28
N THR A 194 11.96 -6.61 2.14
CA THR A 194 11.05 -7.59 1.54
C THR A 194 10.92 -8.88 2.36
N ALA A 195 11.91 -9.18 3.20
CA ALA A 195 12.00 -10.45 3.90
C ALA A 195 11.01 -10.59 5.07
N THR A 196 10.40 -9.50 5.51
CA THR A 196 9.51 -9.50 6.67
C THR A 196 8.16 -8.93 6.30
N LYS A 197 7.25 -9.81 5.90
CA LYS A 197 5.82 -9.50 5.72
C LYS A 197 5.14 -9.40 7.11
N GLY A 198 5.59 -8.52 7.98
CA GLY A 198 5.00 -8.34 9.32
C GLY A 198 5.06 -6.87 9.75
N LEU A 199 4.35 -6.56 10.83
CA LEU A 199 4.49 -5.25 11.46
C LEU A 199 5.81 -5.24 12.26
N ILE A 200 6.82 -4.59 11.70
CA ILE A 200 8.10 -4.41 12.36
C ILE A 200 8.09 -3.06 13.05
N LYS A 201 8.70 -2.97 14.22
CA LYS A 201 8.83 -1.72 14.97
C LYS A 201 7.48 -1.06 15.28
N VAL A 202 6.60 -1.82 15.90
CA VAL A 202 5.38 -1.29 16.51
C VAL A 202 5.74 -0.78 17.91
N MET A 203 5.47 0.48 18.18
CA MET A 203 5.87 1.14 19.42
C MET A 203 4.72 1.95 20.00
N VAL A 204 4.66 2.08 21.32
CA VAL A 204 3.78 3.06 21.96
C VAL A 204 4.33 4.46 21.68
N LYS A 205 3.46 5.37 21.29
CA LYS A 205 3.81 6.74 20.96
C LYS A 205 4.06 7.56 22.24
N PRO A 206 5.13 8.37 22.32
CA PRO A 206 5.24 9.36 23.37
C PRO A 206 4.05 10.33 23.33
N TYR A 207 3.36 10.53 24.44
CA TYR A 207 2.09 11.28 24.49
C TYR A 207 2.20 12.67 23.90
N GLU A 208 3.23 13.43 24.29
CA GLU A 208 3.44 14.82 23.86
C GLU A 208 3.93 14.97 22.41
N ALA A 209 4.46 13.88 21.83
CA ALA A 209 5.03 13.96 20.49
C ALA A 209 3.97 13.90 19.40
N SER A 210 4.10 14.75 18.39
CA SER A 210 3.45 14.60 17.09
C SER A 210 4.16 13.53 16.24
N ILE A 211 3.66 13.24 15.05
CA ILE A 211 4.25 12.25 14.12
C ILE A 211 4.58 12.88 12.77
N ALA A 212 5.76 12.56 12.24
CA ALA A 212 6.22 13.02 10.94
C ALA A 212 5.65 12.20 9.76
N ALA A 213 5.79 12.70 8.55
CA ALA A 213 5.52 11.95 7.33
C ALA A 213 6.32 10.63 7.31
N GLY A 214 5.67 9.56 6.88
CA GLY A 214 6.26 8.21 6.93
C GLY A 214 5.95 7.43 8.20
N ILE A 215 5.38 8.07 9.23
CA ILE A 215 4.85 7.42 10.43
C ILE A 215 3.32 7.36 10.35
N ILE A 216 2.76 6.23 10.76
CA ILE A 216 1.33 6.08 11.02
C ILE A 216 1.10 5.86 12.52
N CYS A 217 -0.05 6.29 13.00
CA CYS A 217 -0.49 6.08 14.36
C CYS A 217 -1.90 5.50 14.38
N LEU A 218 -2.10 4.49 15.21
CA LEU A 218 -3.42 4.01 15.60
C LEU A 218 -3.74 4.62 16.97
N LEU A 219 -4.74 5.48 17.02
CA LEU A 219 -5.12 6.20 18.23
C LEU A 219 -5.79 5.29 19.24
N THR A 220 -5.52 5.57 20.53
CA THR A 220 -6.13 4.90 21.69
C THR A 220 -6.57 5.95 22.71
N ASN A 221 -7.33 5.53 23.72
CA ASN A 221 -7.82 6.45 24.74
C ASN A 221 -6.86 6.56 25.95
N SER A 222 -5.98 5.57 26.13
CA SER A 222 -5.04 5.53 27.26
C SER A 222 -3.70 4.90 26.89
N GLN A 223 -2.74 5.05 27.79
CA GLN A 223 -1.44 4.37 27.72
C GLN A 223 -1.62 2.84 27.75
N GLU A 224 -2.47 2.35 28.63
CA GLU A 224 -2.77 0.92 28.78
C GLU A 224 -3.36 0.33 27.50
N GLU A 225 -4.34 0.99 26.90
CA GLU A 225 -4.87 0.59 25.59
C GLU A 225 -3.79 0.57 24.52
N SER A 226 -2.85 1.52 24.54
CA SER A 226 -1.72 1.53 23.59
C SER A 226 -0.81 0.31 23.75
N GLU A 227 -0.57 -0.12 24.98
CA GLU A 227 0.25 -1.30 25.26
C GLU A 227 -0.45 -2.59 24.81
N ILE A 228 -1.73 -2.74 25.10
CA ILE A 228 -2.56 -3.86 24.64
C ILE A 228 -2.58 -3.91 23.10
N LEU A 229 -2.83 -2.78 22.45
CA LEU A 229 -2.87 -2.70 21.00
C LEU A 229 -1.51 -3.02 20.37
N ARG A 230 -0.41 -2.53 20.94
CA ARG A 230 0.96 -2.86 20.48
C ARG A 230 1.21 -4.36 20.51
N ASP A 231 0.89 -5.02 21.61
CA ASP A 231 1.15 -6.43 21.80
C ASP A 231 0.26 -7.30 20.86
N TYR A 232 -0.98 -6.90 20.68
CA TYR A 232 -1.87 -7.53 19.70
C TYR A 232 -1.31 -7.39 18.28
N LEU A 233 -0.87 -6.20 17.87
CA LEU A 233 -0.30 -5.97 16.54
C LEU A 233 0.99 -6.77 16.28
N LEU A 234 1.71 -7.15 17.32
CA LEU A 234 2.90 -8.00 17.25
C LEU A 234 2.57 -9.49 17.33
N SER A 235 1.31 -9.86 17.54
CA SER A 235 0.89 -11.26 17.63
C SER A 235 1.07 -12.01 16.32
N GLU A 236 1.14 -13.32 16.40
CA GLU A 236 1.22 -14.22 15.24
C GLU A 236 -0.04 -14.11 14.37
N GLU A 237 -1.22 -13.99 14.96
CA GLU A 237 -2.49 -13.82 14.26
C GLU A 237 -2.47 -12.62 13.31
N VAL A 238 -2.07 -11.45 13.83
CA VAL A 238 -1.97 -10.23 13.02
C VAL A 238 -0.86 -10.35 11.99
N THR A 239 0.28 -10.94 12.36
CA THR A 239 1.39 -11.16 11.43
C THR A 239 0.98 -12.04 10.26
N GLU A 240 0.30 -13.15 10.50
CA GLU A 240 -0.22 -14.03 9.44
C GLU A 240 -1.30 -13.36 8.59
N THR A 241 -2.19 -12.59 9.21
CA THR A 241 -3.18 -11.78 8.48
C THR A 241 -2.50 -10.81 7.53
N ILE A 242 -1.46 -10.12 7.99
CA ILE A 242 -0.71 -9.17 7.17
C ILE A 242 0.03 -9.89 6.03
N LYS A 243 0.68 -11.00 6.29
CA LYS A 243 1.37 -11.80 5.26
C LYS A 243 0.42 -12.20 4.13
N LYS A 244 -0.82 -12.54 4.47
CA LYS A 244 -1.86 -12.93 3.51
C LYS A 244 -2.46 -11.73 2.76
N CYS A 245 -2.46 -10.55 3.36
CA CYS A 245 -3.23 -9.40 2.89
C CYS A 245 -2.40 -8.30 2.21
N VAL A 246 -1.07 -8.30 2.33
CA VAL A 246 -0.24 -7.18 1.89
C VAL A 246 0.64 -7.55 0.71
N PRO A 247 0.31 -7.03 -0.47
CA PRO A 247 1.16 -7.14 -1.64
C PRO A 247 2.29 -6.12 -1.65
N THR A 248 2.09 -5.02 -0.97
CA THR A 248 3.03 -3.91 -1.00
C THR A 248 3.59 -3.65 0.39
N ARG A 249 4.77 -3.06 0.46
CA ARG A 249 5.38 -2.59 1.71
C ARG A 249 4.60 -1.47 2.39
N THR A 250 3.64 -0.88 1.71
CA THR A 250 2.91 0.28 2.21
C THR A 250 1.76 -0.17 3.09
N ARG A 251 1.75 0.28 4.32
CA ARG A 251 0.66 0.08 5.25
C ARG A 251 -0.40 1.12 5.00
N SER A 252 -1.52 0.68 4.49
CA SER A 252 -2.64 1.54 4.13
C SER A 252 -3.79 1.37 5.10
N HIS A 253 -4.69 2.34 5.11
CA HIS A 253 -5.98 2.24 5.79
C HIS A 253 -6.71 0.92 5.43
N LEU A 254 -6.62 0.47 4.18
CA LEU A 254 -7.22 -0.78 3.73
C LEU A 254 -6.69 -2.01 4.49
N LEU A 255 -5.38 -2.06 4.83
CA LEU A 255 -4.84 -3.14 5.65
C LEU A 255 -5.52 -3.17 7.02
N PHE A 256 -5.60 -2.01 7.67
CA PHE A 256 -6.17 -1.93 9.02
C PHE A 256 -7.66 -2.19 9.06
N SER A 257 -8.38 -2.01 7.94
CA SER A 257 -9.78 -2.44 7.81
C SER A 257 -9.96 -3.97 7.83
N LYS A 258 -8.86 -4.73 7.73
CA LYS A 258 -8.86 -6.21 7.76
C LYS A 258 -8.35 -6.79 9.08
N ILE A 259 -7.95 -5.94 9.99
CA ILE A 259 -7.47 -6.34 11.32
C ILE A 259 -8.53 -5.94 12.34
N LYS A 260 -9.02 -6.93 13.09
CA LYS A 260 -10.00 -6.68 14.17
C LYS A 260 -9.40 -5.71 15.19
N ASP A 261 -10.22 -4.80 15.71
CA ASP A 261 -9.85 -3.95 16.83
C ASP A 261 -9.98 -4.75 18.14
N PRO A 262 -8.89 -5.00 18.87
CA PRO A 262 -8.93 -5.77 20.10
C PRO A 262 -9.51 -4.98 21.29
N LEU A 263 -9.74 -3.68 21.13
CA LEU A 263 -10.19 -2.78 22.17
C LEU A 263 -11.71 -2.51 22.14
N VAL A 264 -12.44 -3.21 21.22
CA VAL A 264 -13.91 -3.06 21.06
C VAL A 264 -14.63 -4.39 21.18
#